data_a9aa43a6496fb6c52ed0468cbf4c7c24
#
_entry.id   a9aa43a6496fb6c52ed0468cbf4c7c24
#
_cell.length_a   1.000
_cell.length_b   1.000
_cell.length_c   1.000
_cell.angle_alpha   90.00
_cell.angle_beta   90.00
_cell.angle_gamma   90.00
#
_symmetry.space_group_name_H-M   'P 1'
#
loop_
_entity.id
_entity.type
_entity.pdbx_description
1 polymer ?
#
loop_
_entity_poly.entity_id
_entity_poly.type
_entity_poly.pdbx_seq_one_letter_code
_entity_poly.pdbx_strand_id
1 'polypeptide(L)'
;MNKYDAWLESPYRESGDREAQIDERITELLHGEMNPDNFDNFMEAIYEECLYKHQESIEQALQINDKATLGLLIQSAVYTYWEEKAIAQASNEL
;
A
#
# COMPACT_ATOMS: atom_id res chain seq x y z
N MET A 1 -6.86 -28.52 22.92
CA MET A 1 -6.14 -28.82 22.66
C MET A 1 -5.31 -28.33 23.02
N ASN A 2 -4.76 -28.54 23.70
CA ASN A 2 -4.15 -28.64 23.98
C ASN A 2 -2.70 -28.76 23.88
N LYS A 3 -2.15 -29.82 23.70
CA LYS A 3 -0.79 -29.90 23.46
C LYS A 3 -0.44 -29.11 22.27
N TYR A 4 -1.40 -28.96 21.46
CA TYR A 4 -1.28 -28.14 20.30
C TYR A 4 -0.92 -26.72 20.68
N ASP A 5 -1.47 -26.23 21.76
CA ASP A 5 -1.15 -24.89 22.21
C ASP A 5 0.28 -24.74 22.66
N ALA A 6 0.86 -25.78 23.19
CA ALA A 6 2.22 -25.69 23.68
C ALA A 6 3.20 -25.39 22.57
N TRP A 7 3.09 -26.07 21.43
CA TRP A 7 4.05 -25.85 20.39
C TRP A 7 3.77 -24.56 19.61
N LEU A 8 2.57 -23.98 19.77
CA LEU A 8 2.29 -22.71 19.15
C LEU A 8 3.04 -21.55 19.78
N GLU A 9 3.66 -21.77 20.91
CA GLU A 9 4.42 -20.74 21.59
C GLU A 9 5.86 -20.64 21.13
N SER A 10 6.21 -21.29 20.03
CA SER A 10 7.55 -21.24 19.51
C SER A 10 7.92 -19.84 19.02
N PRO A 11 9.20 -19.51 18.97
CA PRO A 11 9.63 -18.22 18.42
C PRO A 11 9.17 -17.99 16.99
N TYR A 12 9.06 -19.07 16.25
CA TYR A 12 8.58 -18.99 14.87
C TYR A 12 7.17 -18.41 14.83
N ARG A 13 6.32 -18.83 15.76
CA ARG A 13 4.96 -18.32 15.83
C ARG A 13 4.95 -16.83 16.17
N GLU A 14 5.84 -16.39 17.03
CA GLU A 14 5.91 -14.99 17.38
C GLU A 14 6.26 -14.13 16.18
N SER A 15 7.16 -14.60 15.33
CA SER A 15 7.48 -13.91 14.09
C SER A 15 6.26 -13.78 13.19
N GLY A 16 5.52 -14.87 13.06
CA GLY A 16 4.30 -14.85 12.27
C GLY A 16 3.27 -13.89 12.82
N ASP A 17 3.15 -13.82 14.15
CA ASP A 17 2.22 -12.90 14.77
C ASP A 17 2.59 -11.45 14.48
N ARG A 18 3.87 -11.14 14.49
CA ARG A 18 4.31 -9.80 14.17
C ARG A 18 3.99 -9.41 12.74
N GLU A 19 4.22 -10.32 11.81
CA GLU A 19 3.90 -10.07 10.41
C GLU A 19 2.40 -9.82 10.23
N ALA A 20 1.58 -10.62 10.92
CA ALA A 20 0.14 -10.46 10.84
C ALA A 20 -0.29 -9.10 11.41
N GLN A 21 0.34 -8.65 12.50
CA GLN A 21 0.05 -7.35 13.08
C GLN A 21 0.42 -6.21 12.13
N ILE A 22 1.55 -6.33 11.46
CA ILE A 22 1.97 -5.32 10.50
C ILE A 22 0.98 -5.27 9.34
N ASP A 23 0.59 -6.42 8.79
CA ASP A 23 -0.36 -6.47 7.69
C ASP A 23 -1.70 -5.86 8.08
N GLU A 24 -2.17 -6.16 9.29
CA GLU A 24 -3.42 -5.61 9.79
C GLU A 24 -3.34 -4.09 9.91
N ARG A 25 -2.22 -3.59 10.41
CA ARG A 25 -2.02 -2.14 10.53
C ARG A 25 -1.96 -1.46 9.18
N ILE A 26 -1.31 -2.09 8.21
CA ILE A 26 -1.28 -1.56 6.85
C ILE A 26 -2.70 -1.43 6.30
N THR A 27 -3.50 -2.47 6.48
CA THR A 27 -4.89 -2.45 6.04
C THR A 27 -5.68 -1.33 6.71
N GLU A 28 -5.50 -1.15 8.01
CA GLU A 28 -6.16 -0.07 8.74
C GLU A 28 -5.79 1.30 8.19
N LEU A 29 -4.50 1.52 7.95
CA LEU A 29 -4.03 2.79 7.43
C LEU A 29 -4.61 3.07 6.04
N LEU A 30 -4.62 2.06 5.18
CA LEU A 30 -5.11 2.23 3.82
C LEU A 30 -6.62 2.40 3.73
N HIS A 31 -7.36 2.00 4.76
CA HIS A 31 -8.80 2.22 4.82
C HIS A 31 -9.16 3.44 5.67
N GLY A 32 -8.17 4.09 6.26
CA GLY A 32 -8.36 5.24 7.12
C GLY A 32 -7.59 6.45 6.65
N GLU A 33 -6.61 6.88 7.45
CA GLU A 33 -5.90 8.13 7.18
C GLU A 33 -5.05 8.11 5.92
N MET A 34 -4.66 6.93 5.43
CA MET A 34 -3.85 6.78 4.22
C MET A 34 -4.64 6.19 3.07
N ASN A 35 -5.95 6.38 3.07
CA ASN A 35 -6.80 5.85 2.01
C ASN A 35 -6.50 6.57 0.69
N PRO A 36 -6.04 5.84 -0.34
CA PRO A 36 -5.71 6.47 -1.62
C PRO A 36 -6.93 6.99 -2.38
N ASP A 37 -8.13 6.56 -2.00
CA ASP A 37 -9.37 7.04 -2.63
C ASP A 37 -9.84 8.35 -2.02
N ASN A 38 -9.24 8.80 -0.93
CA ASN A 38 -9.54 10.10 -0.35
C ASN A 38 -8.96 11.18 -1.25
N PHE A 39 -9.76 12.21 -1.54
CA PHE A 39 -9.34 13.25 -2.47
C PHE A 39 -8.05 13.93 -2.05
N ASP A 40 -7.94 14.28 -0.78
CA ASP A 40 -6.75 14.98 -0.28
C ASP A 40 -5.51 14.10 -0.40
N ASN A 41 -5.65 12.82 -0.08
CA ASN A 41 -4.55 11.87 -0.20
C ASN A 41 -4.18 11.65 -1.66
N PHE A 42 -5.18 11.55 -2.53
CA PHE A 42 -4.94 11.42 -3.96
C PHE A 42 -4.11 12.61 -4.46
N MET A 43 -4.50 13.81 -4.10
CA MET A 43 -3.78 15.01 -4.54
C MET A 43 -2.38 15.09 -3.94
N GLU A 44 -2.22 14.68 -2.68
CA GLU A 44 -0.90 14.66 -2.07
C GLU A 44 0.05 13.76 -2.85
N ALA A 45 -0.40 12.57 -3.23
CA ALA A 45 0.43 11.66 -4.00
C ALA A 45 0.83 12.26 -5.34
N ILE A 46 -0.11 12.95 -6.00
CA ILE A 46 0.18 13.59 -7.27
C ILE A 46 1.25 14.68 -7.10
N TYR A 47 1.11 15.50 -6.05
CA TYR A 47 2.09 16.57 -5.77
C TYR A 47 3.46 16.02 -5.42
N GLU A 48 3.53 14.82 -4.84
CA GLU A 48 4.79 14.20 -4.48
C GLU A 48 5.42 13.45 -5.65
N GLU A 49 4.96 13.74 -6.86
CA GLU A 49 5.58 13.25 -8.09
C GLU A 49 5.56 11.74 -8.25
N CYS A 50 4.55 11.07 -7.66
CA CYS A 50 4.46 9.62 -7.74
C CYS A 50 4.31 9.12 -9.18
N LEU A 51 3.87 10.00 -10.09
CA LEU A 51 3.65 9.61 -11.48
C LEU A 51 4.93 9.46 -12.28
N TYR A 52 6.03 10.02 -11.82
CA TYR A 52 7.29 9.91 -12.55
C TYR A 52 7.77 8.47 -12.68
N LYS A 53 7.40 7.62 -11.74
CA LYS A 53 7.77 6.21 -11.83
C LYS A 53 7.13 5.51 -13.01
N HIS A 54 6.07 6.09 -13.54
CA HIS A 54 5.30 5.50 -14.65
C HIS A 54 5.28 6.43 -15.87
N GLN A 55 6.24 7.35 -15.94
CA GLN A 55 6.25 8.39 -16.96
C GLN A 55 6.11 7.84 -18.37
N GLU A 56 6.91 6.83 -18.70
CA GLU A 56 6.93 6.26 -20.04
C GLU A 56 5.57 5.69 -20.44
N SER A 57 4.98 4.92 -19.53
CA SER A 57 3.67 4.32 -19.77
C SER A 57 2.58 5.37 -19.90
N ILE A 58 2.66 6.43 -19.08
CA ILE A 58 1.69 7.51 -19.12
C ILE A 58 1.80 8.28 -20.43
N GLU A 59 3.02 8.58 -20.86
CA GLU A 59 3.24 9.27 -22.13
C GLU A 59 2.68 8.48 -23.30
N GLN A 60 2.89 7.16 -23.28
CA GLN A 60 2.37 6.30 -24.34
C GLN A 60 0.83 6.32 -24.35
N ALA A 61 0.21 6.21 -23.18
CA ALA A 61 -1.25 6.25 -23.09
C ALA A 61 -1.80 7.58 -23.61
N LEU A 62 -1.10 8.67 -23.32
CA LEU A 62 -1.51 9.99 -23.82
C LEU A 62 -1.41 10.06 -25.34
N GLN A 63 -0.35 9.51 -25.93
CA GLN A 63 -0.13 9.57 -27.37
C GLN A 63 -1.22 8.82 -28.13
N ILE A 64 -1.66 7.68 -27.61
CA ILE A 64 -2.69 6.90 -28.29
C ILE A 64 -4.10 7.24 -27.80
N ASN A 65 -4.20 8.24 -26.93
CA ASN A 65 -5.47 8.72 -26.39
C ASN A 65 -6.26 7.62 -25.68
N ASP A 66 -5.55 6.77 -24.94
CA ASP A 66 -6.16 5.67 -24.19
C ASP A 66 -6.48 6.14 -22.79
N LYS A 67 -7.66 6.72 -22.62
CA LYS A 67 -8.05 7.32 -21.34
C LYS A 67 -8.25 6.30 -20.24
N ALA A 68 -8.72 5.11 -20.59
CA ALA A 68 -8.94 4.07 -19.60
C ALA A 68 -7.62 3.60 -19.01
N THR A 69 -6.62 3.32 -19.85
CA THR A 69 -5.31 2.92 -19.37
C THR A 69 -4.65 4.04 -18.58
N LEU A 70 -4.79 5.28 -19.04
CA LEU A 70 -4.23 6.42 -18.31
C LEU A 70 -4.81 6.51 -16.90
N GLY A 71 -6.12 6.35 -16.77
CA GLY A 71 -6.76 6.37 -15.45
C GLY A 71 -6.24 5.28 -14.54
N LEU A 72 -6.10 4.07 -15.09
CA LEU A 72 -5.58 2.94 -14.30
C LEU A 72 -4.14 3.18 -13.86
N LEU A 73 -3.31 3.74 -14.72
CA LEU A 73 -1.92 4.03 -14.36
C LEU A 73 -1.84 5.05 -13.24
N ILE A 74 -2.65 6.10 -13.30
CA ILE A 74 -2.67 7.13 -12.28
C ILE A 74 -3.15 6.54 -10.95
N GLN A 75 -4.24 5.77 -10.97
CA GLN A 75 -4.75 5.15 -9.75
C GLN A 75 -3.74 4.19 -9.14
N SER A 76 -3.07 3.40 -9.98
CA SER A 76 -2.05 2.47 -9.49
C SER A 76 -0.88 3.20 -8.86
N ALA A 77 -0.45 4.31 -9.45
CA ALA A 77 0.67 5.09 -8.91
C ALA A 77 0.30 5.68 -7.55
N VAL A 78 -0.91 6.21 -7.41
CA VAL A 78 -1.37 6.76 -6.15
C VAL A 78 -1.49 5.69 -5.08
N TYR A 79 -2.05 4.53 -5.45
CA TYR A 79 -2.18 3.42 -4.51
C TYR A 79 -0.81 2.96 -4.02
N THR A 80 0.14 2.79 -4.94
CA THR A 80 1.49 2.35 -4.57
C THR A 80 2.16 3.34 -3.64
N TYR A 81 2.00 4.63 -3.90
CA TYR A 81 2.56 5.67 -3.04
C TYR A 81 2.09 5.51 -1.60
N TRP A 82 0.78 5.38 -1.41
CA TRP A 82 0.21 5.26 -0.07
C TRP A 82 0.50 3.90 0.55
N GLU A 83 0.52 2.84 -0.26
CA GLU A 83 0.87 1.52 0.24
C GLU A 83 2.28 1.50 0.81
N GLU A 84 3.23 2.10 0.10
CA GLU A 84 4.61 2.18 0.58
C GLU A 84 4.70 2.97 1.89
N LYS A 85 3.96 4.05 1.98
CA LYS A 85 3.94 4.83 3.22
C LYS A 85 3.31 4.06 4.37
N ALA A 86 2.24 3.32 4.10
CA ALA A 86 1.58 2.53 5.12
C ALA A 86 2.50 1.42 5.62
N ILE A 87 3.22 0.77 4.71
CA ILE A 87 4.18 -0.27 5.08
C ILE A 87 5.27 0.32 5.98
N ALA A 88 5.81 1.47 5.60
CA ALA A 88 6.87 2.10 6.38
C ALA A 88 6.38 2.47 7.77
N GLN A 89 5.18 3.05 7.86
CA GLN A 89 4.64 3.45 9.14
C GLN A 89 4.33 2.24 10.02
N ALA A 90 3.68 1.23 9.48
CA ALA A 90 3.35 0.03 10.25
C ALA A 90 4.60 -0.66 10.76
N SER A 91 5.64 -0.72 9.94
CA SER A 91 6.91 -1.33 10.34
C SER A 91 7.58 -0.54 11.46
N ASN A 92 7.46 0.78 11.43
CA ASN A 92 8.05 1.62 12.48
C ASN A 92 7.27 1.55 13.79
N GLU A 93 5.96 1.32 13.72
CA GLU A 93 5.13 1.24 14.92
C GLU A 93 5.28 -0.10 15.62
N LEU A 94 5.64 -1.12 14.92
CA LEU A 94 5.70 -2.49 15.44
C LEU A 94 7.09 -3.07 15.35
#